data_3c7a9c32ffcd52a35744e6aaca072891
#
_entry.id   3c7a9c32ffcd52a35744e6aaca072891
#
_cell.length_a   1.000
_cell.length_b   1.000
_cell.length_c   1.000
_cell.angle_alpha   90.00
_cell.angle_beta   90.00
_cell.angle_gamma   90.00
#
_symmetry.space_group_name_H-M   'P 1'
#
loop_
_entity.id
_entity.type
_entity.pdbx_description
1 polymer ?
#
loop_
_entity_poly.entity_id
_entity_poly.type
_entity_poly.pdbx_seq_one_letter_code
_entity_poly.pdbx_strand_id
1 'polypeptide(L)'
;FASASSLAGQCTATQEKKFIRSYLDEVYLWPDQIQRRDAFAYDTPADYFSAILAPPSIDRFSFSSPSDEADARETAETFDVGIHWVNTGSTSDPVWRVARVETNSPAQRAGLRRGDTLYGRINTNLYSASVQPLYYDFSFLRNGVLQRADLRPASIFEDPVGPALQITANKRQIGYIAFEAHYGNAQDQLINAFHQMAEAGVSDLVLDMRYNSGGYLYIAGTLASMLTPSPTLATSPVFVRLQPNAKLATSYQ
;
A
#
# COMPACT_ATOMS: atom_id res chain seq x y z
N PHE A 1 -17.51 9.96 27.12
CA PHE A 1 -16.10 9.52 26.98
C PHE A 1 -15.18 10.74 27.01
N ALA A 2 -13.91 10.57 27.43
CA ALA A 2 -12.88 11.58 27.24
C ALA A 2 -12.68 11.79 25.73
N SER A 3 -12.24 13.00 25.31
CA SER A 3 -11.92 13.20 23.90
C SER A 3 -10.70 12.35 23.49
N ALA A 4 -10.67 11.88 22.26
CA ALA A 4 -9.53 11.12 21.75
C ALA A 4 -8.22 11.92 21.89
N SER A 5 -8.26 13.23 21.60
CA SER A 5 -7.12 14.13 21.75
C SER A 5 -6.52 14.18 23.16
N SER A 6 -7.37 14.07 24.22
CA SER A 6 -6.92 14.07 25.61
C SER A 6 -6.22 12.76 26.02
N LEU A 7 -6.34 11.71 25.23
CA LEU A 7 -5.73 10.39 25.43
C LEU A 7 -4.52 10.17 24.52
N ALA A 8 -4.22 11.09 23.62
CA ALA A 8 -3.07 11.00 22.73
C ALA A 8 -1.75 10.93 23.52
N GLY A 9 -0.81 10.11 23.03
CA GLY A 9 0.49 9.92 23.67
C GLY A 9 0.49 9.02 24.92
N GLN A 10 -0.63 8.42 25.29
CA GLN A 10 -0.74 7.49 26.42
C GLN A 10 -0.67 6.04 25.90
N CYS A 11 0.52 5.46 25.88
CA CYS A 11 0.82 4.21 25.16
C CYS A 11 0.72 2.93 26.02
N THR A 12 -0.10 2.90 27.08
CA THR A 12 -0.41 1.63 27.75
C THR A 12 -1.60 0.97 27.04
N ALA A 13 -1.65 -0.37 26.96
CA ALA A 13 -2.73 -1.09 26.31
C ALA A 13 -4.13 -0.66 26.81
N THR A 14 -4.27 -0.35 28.10
CA THR A 14 -5.53 0.17 28.65
C THR A 14 -5.88 1.54 28.12
N GLN A 15 -4.92 2.44 27.98
CA GLN A 15 -5.15 3.80 27.47
C GLN A 15 -5.37 3.82 25.96
N GLU A 16 -4.64 2.97 25.25
CA GLU A 16 -4.86 2.79 23.81
C GLU A 16 -6.28 2.29 23.50
N LYS A 17 -6.79 1.32 24.28
CA LYS A 17 -8.18 0.87 24.14
C LYS A 17 -9.19 1.97 24.42
N LYS A 18 -8.92 2.84 25.41
CA LYS A 18 -9.77 4.01 25.67
C LYS A 18 -9.69 5.02 24.53
N PHE A 19 -8.49 5.26 24.00
CA PHE A 19 -8.28 6.12 22.83
C PHE A 19 -9.07 5.59 21.63
N ILE A 20 -8.92 4.32 21.29
CA ILE A 20 -9.63 3.66 20.18
C ILE A 20 -11.15 3.87 20.32
N ARG A 21 -11.69 3.62 21.52
CA ARG A 21 -13.14 3.78 21.73
C ARG A 21 -13.58 5.22 21.57
N SER A 22 -12.84 6.19 22.10
CA SER A 22 -13.15 7.62 21.97
C SER A 22 -13.00 8.11 20.55
N TYR A 23 -11.94 7.69 19.88
CA TYR A 23 -11.68 8.04 18.48
C TYR A 23 -12.77 7.52 17.54
N LEU A 24 -13.19 6.26 17.67
CA LEU A 24 -14.31 5.73 16.90
C LEU A 24 -15.62 6.45 17.20
N ASP A 25 -15.87 6.86 18.45
CA ASP A 25 -17.06 7.63 18.78
C ASP A 25 -17.10 9.00 18.08
N GLU A 26 -15.93 9.61 17.85
CA GLU A 26 -15.79 10.90 17.17
C GLU A 26 -15.84 10.80 15.65
N VAL A 27 -15.08 9.84 15.05
CA VAL A 27 -14.82 9.85 13.60
C VAL A 27 -15.44 8.70 12.82
N TYR A 28 -15.87 7.61 13.49
CA TYR A 28 -16.36 6.43 12.81
C TYR A 28 -17.61 6.73 11.99
N LEU A 29 -17.68 6.21 10.76
CA LEU A 29 -18.81 6.49 9.87
C LEU A 29 -20.14 5.97 10.41
N TRP A 30 -20.10 4.89 11.19
CA TRP A 30 -21.28 4.24 11.80
C TRP A 30 -21.19 4.23 13.33
N PRO A 31 -21.20 5.40 14.00
CA PRO A 31 -21.00 5.48 15.45
C PRO A 31 -22.07 4.72 16.26
N ASP A 32 -23.31 4.66 15.75
CA ASP A 32 -24.41 3.95 16.38
C ASP A 32 -24.30 2.41 16.25
N GLN A 33 -23.41 1.93 15.40
CA GLN A 33 -23.15 0.50 15.17
C GLN A 33 -21.93 -0.03 15.93
N ILE A 34 -21.26 0.82 16.70
CA ILE A 34 -20.11 0.41 17.51
C ILE A 34 -20.59 -0.62 18.55
N GLN A 35 -19.95 -1.81 18.53
CA GLN A 35 -20.29 -2.88 19.44
C GLN A 35 -19.84 -2.54 20.87
N ARG A 36 -20.73 -2.76 21.85
CA ARG A 36 -20.38 -2.62 23.27
C ARG A 36 -19.66 -3.86 23.75
N ARG A 37 -18.35 -3.74 23.97
CA ARG A 37 -17.50 -4.80 24.45
C ARG A 37 -16.70 -4.32 25.65
N ASP A 38 -16.43 -5.24 26.58
CA ASP A 38 -15.52 -4.95 27.69
C ASP A 38 -14.07 -4.94 27.17
N ALA A 39 -13.41 -3.80 27.32
CA ALA A 39 -12.03 -3.62 26.89
C ALA A 39 -11.02 -4.54 27.62
N PHE A 40 -11.37 -4.98 28.83
CA PHE A 40 -10.52 -5.89 29.61
C PHE A 40 -10.60 -7.35 29.14
N ALA A 41 -11.60 -7.69 28.32
CA ALA A 41 -11.74 -9.04 27.76
C ALA A 41 -10.80 -9.31 26.56
N TYR A 42 -10.01 -8.32 26.14
CA TYR A 42 -9.09 -8.43 25.00
C TYR A 42 -7.66 -8.16 25.45
N ASP A 43 -6.71 -8.96 24.96
CA ASP A 43 -5.31 -8.83 25.34
C ASP A 43 -4.67 -7.61 24.66
N THR A 44 -4.95 -7.38 23.38
CA THR A 44 -4.34 -6.31 22.60
C THR A 44 -5.32 -5.20 22.23
N PRO A 45 -4.85 -3.97 22.00
CA PRO A 45 -5.64 -2.87 21.41
C PRO A 45 -6.23 -3.21 20.04
N ALA A 46 -5.49 -3.94 19.20
CA ALA A 46 -5.93 -4.35 17.86
C ALA A 46 -7.10 -5.33 17.92
N ASP A 47 -7.08 -6.31 18.84
CA ASP A 47 -8.19 -7.25 19.04
C ASP A 47 -9.44 -6.51 19.52
N TYR A 48 -9.27 -5.58 20.45
CA TYR A 48 -10.37 -4.74 20.94
C TYR A 48 -10.94 -3.89 19.82
N PHE A 49 -10.09 -3.21 19.02
CA PHE A 49 -10.53 -2.45 17.86
C PHE A 49 -11.41 -3.28 16.93
N SER A 50 -10.91 -4.44 16.51
CA SER A 50 -11.63 -5.34 15.61
C SER A 50 -12.98 -5.79 16.17
N ALA A 51 -13.04 -6.03 17.49
CA ALA A 51 -14.25 -6.53 18.15
C ALA A 51 -15.36 -5.46 18.34
N ILE A 52 -15.02 -4.18 18.31
CA ILE A 52 -15.98 -3.09 18.49
C ILE A 52 -16.47 -2.45 17.19
N LEU A 53 -15.90 -2.81 16.04
CA LEU A 53 -16.37 -2.34 14.73
C LEU A 53 -17.82 -2.79 14.45
N ALA A 54 -18.48 -2.09 13.55
CA ALA A 54 -19.75 -2.55 12.98
C ALA A 54 -19.58 -3.93 12.34
N PRO A 55 -20.65 -4.74 12.22
CA PRO A 55 -20.56 -6.05 11.58
C PRO A 55 -19.94 -5.98 10.18
N PRO A 56 -19.25 -7.03 9.71
CA PRO A 56 -18.61 -7.07 8.38
C PRO A 56 -19.56 -6.84 7.19
N SER A 57 -20.88 -7.01 7.39
CA SER A 57 -21.89 -6.65 6.39
C SER A 57 -22.04 -5.12 6.21
N ILE A 58 -21.60 -4.32 7.18
CA ILE A 58 -21.61 -2.85 7.17
C ILE A 58 -20.20 -2.32 6.96
N ASP A 59 -19.27 -2.71 7.85
CA ASP A 59 -17.86 -2.27 7.81
C ASP A 59 -16.92 -3.42 7.45
N ARG A 60 -16.45 -3.42 6.22
CA ARG A 60 -15.40 -4.30 5.68
C ARG A 60 -14.11 -3.56 5.35
N PHE A 61 -14.02 -2.30 5.74
CA PHE A 61 -12.95 -1.39 5.29
C PHE A 61 -12.01 -0.99 6.41
N SER A 62 -12.53 -0.94 7.66
CA SER A 62 -11.70 -0.53 8.80
C SER A 62 -10.75 -1.65 9.20
N PHE A 63 -9.49 -1.28 9.36
CA PHE A 63 -8.42 -2.18 9.81
C PHE A 63 -7.43 -1.41 10.68
N SER A 64 -6.62 -2.13 11.44
CA SER A 64 -5.45 -1.60 12.14
C SER A 64 -4.18 -2.26 11.60
N SER A 65 -3.08 -1.53 11.59
CA SER A 65 -1.76 -2.05 11.26
C SER A 65 -0.74 -1.56 12.30
N PRO A 66 0.41 -2.23 12.43
CA PRO A 66 1.54 -1.72 13.17
C PRO A 66 1.97 -0.32 12.67
N SER A 67 2.50 0.51 13.59
CA SER A 67 2.89 1.89 13.23
C SER A 67 4.04 1.94 12.23
N ASP A 68 4.97 1.01 12.31
CA ASP A 68 6.09 0.87 11.37
C ASP A 68 5.62 0.57 9.92
N GLU A 69 4.54 -0.20 9.76
CA GLU A 69 3.92 -0.37 8.45
C GLU A 69 3.25 0.91 7.94
N ALA A 70 2.66 1.71 8.84
CA ALA A 70 2.07 2.99 8.46
C ALA A 70 3.17 3.99 8.04
N ASP A 71 4.25 4.07 8.81
CA ASP A 71 5.41 4.92 8.53
C ASP A 71 6.09 4.52 7.20
N ALA A 72 6.22 3.21 6.93
CA ALA A 72 6.75 2.70 5.66
C ALA A 72 5.91 3.15 4.45
N ARG A 73 4.58 3.17 4.58
CA ARG A 73 3.71 3.70 3.51
C ARG A 73 3.85 5.20 3.30
N GLU A 74 4.14 5.96 4.36
CA GLU A 74 4.36 7.40 4.26
C GLU A 74 5.68 7.72 3.58
N THR A 75 6.75 7.05 3.99
CA THR A 75 8.11 7.29 3.49
C THR A 75 8.43 6.51 2.22
N ALA A 76 7.66 5.49 1.88
CA ALA A 76 8.00 4.45 0.88
C ALA A 76 9.32 3.72 1.21
N GLU A 77 9.78 3.80 2.46
CA GLU A 77 10.98 3.12 2.94
C GLU A 77 10.58 1.84 3.67
N THR A 78 11.17 0.73 3.27
CA THR A 78 10.95 -0.57 3.90
C THR A 78 12.28 -1.28 4.12
N PHE A 79 12.35 -2.12 5.16
CA PHE A 79 13.50 -2.98 5.41
C PHE A 79 13.22 -4.37 4.89
N ASP A 80 13.58 -4.62 3.63
CA ASP A 80 13.22 -5.84 2.89
C ASP A 80 14.32 -6.24 1.90
N VAL A 81 14.14 -7.37 1.25
CA VAL A 81 14.95 -7.83 0.11
C VAL A 81 14.45 -7.27 -1.23
N GLY A 82 13.25 -6.70 -1.29
CA GLY A 82 12.67 -6.03 -2.46
C GLY A 82 12.11 -6.99 -3.51
N ILE A 83 11.35 -7.98 -3.09
CA ILE A 83 10.67 -8.92 -4.00
C ILE A 83 9.16 -8.85 -3.80
N HIS A 84 8.43 -8.55 -4.86
CA HIS A 84 6.98 -8.69 -4.89
C HIS A 84 6.58 -10.05 -5.44
N TRP A 85 5.82 -10.78 -4.65
CA TRP A 85 5.40 -12.15 -4.96
C TRP A 85 3.97 -12.21 -5.48
N VAL A 86 3.72 -13.12 -6.39
CA VAL A 86 2.36 -13.50 -6.79
C VAL A 86 2.22 -15.02 -6.69
N ASN A 87 1.12 -15.46 -6.08
CA ASN A 87 0.77 -16.88 -6.10
C ASN A 87 0.09 -17.22 -7.44
N THR A 88 0.71 -18.10 -8.21
CA THR A 88 0.19 -18.60 -9.49
C THR A 88 -0.35 -20.04 -9.38
N GLY A 89 -0.24 -20.65 -8.21
CA GLY A 89 -0.83 -21.94 -7.88
C GLY A 89 -2.20 -21.82 -7.21
N SER A 90 -2.65 -22.91 -6.62
CA SER A 90 -3.87 -22.93 -5.80
C SER A 90 -3.58 -22.46 -4.36
N THR A 91 -4.63 -22.28 -3.57
CA THR A 91 -4.48 -21.99 -2.14
C THR A 91 -3.87 -23.18 -1.37
N SER A 92 -4.17 -24.41 -1.79
CA SER A 92 -3.65 -25.64 -1.18
C SER A 92 -2.27 -26.05 -1.69
N ASP A 93 -1.88 -25.56 -2.88
CA ASP A 93 -0.57 -25.81 -3.50
C ASP A 93 -0.06 -24.51 -4.14
N PRO A 94 0.47 -23.60 -3.32
CA PRO A 94 0.88 -22.29 -3.81
C PRO A 94 2.20 -22.37 -4.59
N VAL A 95 2.19 -21.74 -5.76
CA VAL A 95 3.38 -21.53 -6.59
C VAL A 95 3.70 -20.05 -6.61
N TRP A 96 4.70 -19.66 -5.84
CA TRP A 96 5.11 -18.27 -5.72
C TRP A 96 6.07 -17.87 -6.83
N ARG A 97 5.71 -16.82 -7.56
CA ARG A 97 6.56 -16.23 -8.61
C ARG A 97 6.90 -14.80 -8.31
N VAL A 98 8.07 -14.39 -8.73
CA VAL A 98 8.47 -12.98 -8.69
C VAL A 98 7.60 -12.21 -9.68
N ALA A 99 6.76 -11.33 -9.17
CA ALA A 99 5.96 -10.40 -9.95
C ALA A 99 6.79 -9.18 -10.35
N ARG A 100 7.57 -8.65 -9.40
CA ARG A 100 8.45 -7.49 -9.57
C ARG A 100 9.63 -7.58 -8.59
N VAL A 101 10.71 -6.93 -8.95
CA VAL A 101 11.88 -6.72 -8.08
C VAL A 101 12.13 -5.22 -7.98
N GLU A 102 12.27 -4.72 -6.76
CA GLU A 102 12.53 -3.30 -6.51
C GLU A 102 13.90 -2.87 -7.04
N THR A 103 13.91 -1.66 -7.58
CA THR A 103 15.14 -1.03 -8.06
C THR A 103 16.10 -0.80 -6.88
N ASN A 104 17.39 -1.05 -7.12
CA ASN A 104 18.44 -0.94 -6.10
C ASN A 104 18.25 -1.83 -4.85
N SER A 105 17.39 -2.85 -4.93
CA SER A 105 17.16 -3.80 -3.85
C SER A 105 18.24 -4.88 -3.76
N PRO A 106 18.35 -5.58 -2.62
CA PRO A 106 19.17 -6.80 -2.53
C PRO A 106 18.82 -7.85 -3.57
N ALA A 107 17.54 -8.06 -3.86
CA ALA A 107 17.08 -9.02 -4.86
C ALA A 107 17.54 -8.64 -6.28
N GLN A 108 17.48 -7.36 -6.64
CA GLN A 108 17.99 -6.90 -7.94
C GLN A 108 19.49 -7.12 -8.05
N ARG A 109 20.25 -6.77 -7.01
CA ARG A 109 21.72 -7.01 -6.99
C ARG A 109 22.08 -8.48 -7.07
N ALA A 110 21.27 -9.36 -6.48
CA ALA A 110 21.40 -10.81 -6.58
C ALA A 110 20.93 -11.39 -7.94
N GLY A 111 20.42 -10.53 -8.82
CA GLY A 111 20.02 -10.89 -10.16
C GLY A 111 18.66 -11.59 -10.28
N LEU A 112 17.80 -11.51 -9.26
CA LEU A 112 16.42 -11.98 -9.36
C LEU A 112 15.65 -11.18 -10.40
N ARG A 113 14.67 -11.82 -11.05
CA ARG A 113 13.90 -11.24 -12.16
C ARG A 113 12.46 -11.69 -12.09
N ARG A 114 11.56 -10.87 -12.65
CA ARG A 114 10.19 -11.26 -12.92
C ARG A 114 10.12 -12.64 -13.59
N GLY A 115 9.23 -13.49 -13.07
CA GLY A 115 9.01 -14.85 -13.57
C GLY A 115 9.83 -15.93 -12.87
N ASP A 116 10.85 -15.58 -12.10
CA ASP A 116 11.55 -16.55 -11.25
C ASP A 116 10.55 -17.18 -10.29
N THR A 117 10.63 -18.48 -10.10
CA THR A 117 9.71 -19.22 -9.23
C THR A 117 10.44 -19.65 -7.96
N LEU A 118 9.86 -19.36 -6.81
CA LEU A 118 10.41 -19.82 -5.53
C LEU A 118 10.54 -21.34 -5.52
N TYR A 119 11.71 -21.85 -5.11
CA TYR A 119 11.93 -23.26 -4.87
C TYR A 119 12.04 -23.51 -3.36
N GLY A 120 11.07 -24.24 -2.82
CA GLY A 120 10.93 -24.44 -1.39
C GLY A 120 9.75 -23.70 -0.77
N ARG A 121 9.70 -23.64 0.56
CA ARG A 121 8.66 -22.91 1.28
C ARG A 121 9.12 -21.49 1.59
N ILE A 122 8.24 -20.52 1.39
CA ILE A 122 8.42 -19.21 2.03
C ILE A 122 8.26 -19.47 3.54
N ASN A 123 9.31 -19.20 4.29
CA ASN A 123 9.16 -19.07 5.73
C ASN A 123 8.42 -17.75 5.98
N THR A 124 7.13 -17.84 6.34
CA THR A 124 6.26 -16.67 6.57
C THR A 124 6.74 -15.79 7.73
N ASN A 125 7.67 -16.28 8.55
CA ASN A 125 8.35 -15.46 9.56
C ASN A 125 9.33 -14.44 8.93
N LEU A 126 9.54 -14.44 7.62
CA LEU A 126 10.37 -13.49 6.89
C LEU A 126 9.82 -12.04 6.92
N TYR A 127 8.54 -11.86 7.24
CA TYR A 127 7.86 -10.57 7.27
C TYR A 127 7.63 -10.00 8.67
N SER A 128 8.15 -10.66 9.72
CA SER A 128 8.10 -10.10 11.05
C SER A 128 9.33 -9.23 11.30
N ALA A 129 9.14 -7.93 11.39
CA ALA A 129 10.19 -6.96 11.72
C ALA A 129 10.90 -7.26 13.07
N SER A 130 10.32 -8.11 13.90
CA SER A 130 10.86 -8.52 15.20
C SER A 130 11.82 -9.72 15.15
N VAL A 131 11.91 -10.42 14.01
CA VAL A 131 12.86 -11.50 13.81
C VAL A 131 13.77 -11.11 12.66
N GLN A 132 14.96 -10.62 12.97
CA GLN A 132 16.00 -10.36 11.97
C GLN A 132 16.67 -11.69 11.59
N PRO A 133 16.30 -12.33 10.47
CA PRO A 133 17.11 -13.38 9.90
C PRO A 133 18.25 -12.71 9.18
N LEU A 134 19.44 -12.95 9.64
CA LEU A 134 20.67 -12.36 9.11
C LEU A 134 21.01 -12.85 7.69
N TYR A 135 20.33 -13.90 7.20
CA TYR A 135 20.62 -14.52 5.91
C TYR A 135 19.39 -15.24 5.34
N TYR A 136 19.13 -15.04 4.06
CA TYR A 136 18.24 -15.88 3.28
C TYR A 136 19.05 -16.65 2.23
N ASP A 137 19.27 -17.94 2.46
CA ASP A 137 19.67 -18.84 1.37
C ASP A 137 18.44 -19.07 0.50
N PHE A 138 18.37 -18.34 -0.57
CA PHE A 138 17.21 -18.25 -1.42
C PHE A 138 17.41 -19.15 -2.64
N SER A 139 16.55 -20.16 -2.77
CA SER A 139 16.55 -21.04 -3.96
C SER A 139 15.35 -20.71 -4.84
N PHE A 140 15.58 -20.57 -6.13
CA PHE A 140 14.55 -20.26 -7.11
C PHE A 140 14.80 -20.98 -8.43
N LEU A 141 13.74 -21.19 -9.19
CA LEU A 141 13.81 -21.78 -10.53
C LEU A 141 13.73 -20.65 -11.59
N ARG A 142 14.69 -20.62 -12.49
CA ARG A 142 14.63 -19.81 -13.70
C ARG A 142 14.63 -20.71 -14.91
N ASN A 143 13.54 -20.72 -15.68
CA ASN A 143 13.37 -21.61 -16.83
C ASN A 143 13.60 -23.10 -16.47
N GLY A 144 13.17 -23.51 -15.28
CA GLY A 144 13.35 -24.88 -14.79
C GLY A 144 14.74 -25.18 -14.20
N VAL A 145 15.67 -24.25 -14.25
CA VAL A 145 17.04 -24.43 -13.69
C VAL A 145 17.11 -23.85 -12.30
N LEU A 146 17.55 -24.65 -11.33
CA LEU A 146 17.74 -24.22 -9.95
C LEU A 146 18.87 -23.19 -9.85
N GLN A 147 18.55 -22.07 -9.23
CA GLN A 147 19.46 -20.98 -8.90
C GLN A 147 19.46 -20.76 -7.39
N ARG A 148 20.50 -20.13 -6.88
CA ARG A 148 20.61 -19.71 -5.49
C ARG A 148 21.03 -18.26 -5.40
N ALA A 149 20.51 -17.55 -4.42
CA ALA A 149 20.89 -16.18 -4.09
C ALA A 149 21.00 -16.05 -2.57
N ASP A 150 22.04 -15.36 -2.13
CA ASP A 150 22.18 -14.92 -0.75
C ASP A 150 21.55 -13.52 -0.64
N LEU A 151 20.43 -13.40 0.06
CA LEU A 151 19.70 -12.17 0.20
C LEU A 151 19.78 -11.68 1.63
N ARG A 152 20.20 -10.44 1.81
CA ARG A 152 20.16 -9.74 3.09
C ARG A 152 19.21 -8.57 2.97
N PRO A 153 18.20 -8.46 3.85
CA PRO A 153 17.37 -7.28 3.89
C PRO A 153 18.20 -6.02 4.08
N ALA A 154 17.76 -4.95 3.44
CA ALA A 154 18.32 -3.62 3.57
C ALA A 154 17.20 -2.60 3.57
N SER A 155 17.46 -1.38 4.05
CA SER A 155 16.56 -0.27 3.81
C SER A 155 16.53 0.01 2.31
N ILE A 156 15.34 -0.04 1.73
CA ILE A 156 15.07 0.24 0.32
C ILE A 156 13.92 1.22 0.20
N PHE A 157 13.95 2.05 -0.82
CA PHE A 157 12.83 2.91 -1.18
C PHE A 157 12.06 2.25 -2.32
N GLU A 158 10.76 2.09 -2.12
CA GLU A 158 9.89 1.57 -3.17
C GLU A 158 9.63 2.65 -4.22
N ASP A 159 9.70 2.26 -5.49
CA ASP A 159 9.36 3.10 -6.62
C ASP A 159 7.91 2.83 -7.05
N PRO A 160 6.92 3.60 -6.54
CA PRO A 160 5.51 3.35 -6.84
C PRO A 160 5.13 3.64 -8.30
N VAL A 161 5.97 4.37 -9.02
CA VAL A 161 5.78 4.68 -10.43
C VAL A 161 6.94 4.08 -11.23
N GLY A 162 6.65 3.08 -12.03
CA GLY A 162 7.64 2.45 -12.91
C GLY A 162 8.16 3.41 -13.99
N PRO A 163 9.25 3.06 -14.67
CA PRO A 163 9.81 3.88 -15.72
C PRO A 163 8.78 4.15 -16.83
N ALA A 164 8.76 5.41 -17.29
CA ALA A 164 7.93 5.83 -18.40
C ALA A 164 8.46 5.21 -19.72
N LEU A 165 7.74 4.23 -20.25
CA LEU A 165 8.11 3.55 -21.48
C LEU A 165 7.32 4.12 -22.67
N GLN A 166 7.98 4.22 -23.82
CA GLN A 166 7.38 4.65 -25.07
C GLN A 166 7.37 3.51 -26.07
N ILE A 167 6.21 3.28 -26.67
CA ILE A 167 5.99 2.21 -27.63
C ILE A 167 5.40 2.84 -28.90
N THR A 168 6.03 2.59 -30.04
CA THR A 168 5.47 2.97 -31.34
C THR A 168 4.70 1.80 -31.91
N ALA A 169 3.39 1.96 -32.05
CA ALA A 169 2.52 0.98 -32.69
C ALA A 169 1.53 1.66 -33.63
N ASN A 170 1.36 1.13 -34.83
CA ASN A 170 0.44 1.66 -35.86
C ASN A 170 0.60 3.18 -36.11
N LYS A 171 1.84 3.66 -36.16
CA LYS A 171 2.20 5.08 -36.33
C LYS A 171 1.74 6.00 -35.18
N ARG A 172 1.40 5.44 -34.02
CA ARG A 172 1.04 6.18 -32.80
C ARG A 172 2.13 6.03 -31.77
N GLN A 173 2.38 7.09 -31.02
CA GLN A 173 3.24 7.04 -29.84
C GLN A 173 2.38 6.72 -28.62
N ILE A 174 2.63 5.55 -28.01
CA ILE A 174 1.89 5.05 -26.87
C ILE A 174 2.83 5.09 -25.67
N GLY A 175 2.41 5.78 -24.62
CA GLY A 175 3.07 5.74 -23.32
C GLY A 175 2.61 4.54 -22.50
N TYR A 176 3.50 4.01 -21.67
CA TYR A 176 3.17 3.01 -20.68
C TYR A 176 3.78 3.40 -19.35
N ILE A 177 2.96 3.45 -18.31
CA ILE A 177 3.35 3.74 -16.93
C ILE A 177 2.74 2.64 -16.04
N ALA A 178 3.58 1.91 -15.30
CA ALA A 178 3.12 1.08 -14.20
C ALA A 178 2.97 1.96 -12.94
N PHE A 179 1.81 1.92 -12.29
CA PHE A 179 1.54 2.67 -11.08
C PHE A 179 1.06 1.73 -9.98
N GLU A 180 1.90 1.50 -8.95
CA GLU A 180 1.75 0.38 -8.03
C GLU A 180 1.32 0.78 -6.62
N ALA A 181 1.56 2.03 -6.20
CA ALA A 181 1.13 2.52 -4.89
C ALA A 181 0.95 4.04 -4.86
N HIS A 182 0.04 4.50 -4.01
CA HIS A 182 -0.21 5.93 -3.79
C HIS A 182 0.61 6.45 -2.61
N TYR A 183 1.92 6.19 -2.59
CA TYR A 183 2.85 6.69 -1.57
C TYR A 183 3.16 8.18 -1.80
N GLY A 184 3.68 8.86 -0.76
CA GLY A 184 3.96 10.29 -0.84
C GLY A 184 4.90 10.69 -1.98
N ASN A 185 5.92 9.86 -2.26
CA ASN A 185 6.88 10.07 -3.35
C ASN A 185 6.30 9.84 -4.76
N ALA A 186 5.13 9.23 -4.89
CA ALA A 186 4.50 8.98 -6.18
C ALA A 186 4.12 10.27 -6.92
N GLN A 187 3.84 11.37 -6.21
CA GLN A 187 3.42 12.61 -6.85
C GLN A 187 4.47 13.13 -7.83
N ASP A 188 5.70 13.31 -7.36
CA ASP A 188 6.77 13.83 -8.20
C ASP A 188 7.16 12.85 -9.31
N GLN A 189 7.11 11.56 -9.04
CA GLN A 189 7.36 10.53 -10.03
C GLN A 189 6.30 10.52 -11.14
N LEU A 190 5.01 10.67 -10.80
CA LEU A 190 3.92 10.82 -11.78
C LEU A 190 4.11 12.10 -12.62
N ILE A 191 4.37 13.25 -11.97
CA ILE A 191 4.63 14.51 -12.67
C ILE A 191 5.74 14.33 -13.69
N ASN A 192 6.88 13.78 -13.28
CA ASN A 192 8.01 13.54 -14.16
C ASN A 192 7.68 12.57 -15.31
N ALA A 193 6.96 11.47 -15.02
CA ALA A 193 6.55 10.52 -16.05
C ALA A 193 5.63 11.15 -17.09
N PHE A 194 4.64 11.94 -16.65
CA PHE A 194 3.73 12.64 -17.57
C PHE A 194 4.45 13.72 -18.38
N HIS A 195 5.40 14.45 -17.81
CA HIS A 195 6.23 15.40 -18.55
C HIS A 195 7.03 14.69 -19.66
N GLN A 196 7.71 13.60 -19.35
CA GLN A 196 8.44 12.81 -20.33
C GLN A 196 7.52 12.31 -21.47
N MET A 197 6.30 11.88 -21.15
CA MET A 197 5.33 11.44 -22.16
C MET A 197 4.87 12.61 -23.06
N ALA A 198 4.63 13.77 -22.47
CA ALA A 198 4.23 14.97 -23.22
C ALA A 198 5.35 15.46 -24.16
N GLU A 199 6.59 15.52 -23.67
CA GLU A 199 7.77 15.89 -24.48
C GLU A 199 8.00 14.92 -25.63
N ALA A 200 7.71 13.64 -25.44
CA ALA A 200 7.80 12.62 -26.47
C ALA A 200 6.62 12.60 -27.46
N GLY A 201 5.66 13.50 -27.30
CA GLY A 201 4.49 13.55 -28.17
C GLY A 201 3.56 12.34 -28.05
N VAL A 202 3.51 11.72 -26.88
CA VAL A 202 2.63 10.58 -26.61
C VAL A 202 1.17 11.05 -26.71
N SER A 203 0.37 10.35 -27.52
CA SER A 203 -1.05 10.64 -27.73
C SER A 203 -1.97 9.67 -26.98
N ASP A 204 -1.47 8.52 -26.61
CA ASP A 204 -2.21 7.45 -25.95
C ASP A 204 -1.41 6.93 -24.75
N LEU A 205 -2.09 6.66 -23.65
CA LEU A 205 -1.46 6.17 -22.43
C LEU A 205 -2.07 4.84 -21.99
N VAL A 206 -1.21 3.88 -21.70
CA VAL A 206 -1.53 2.68 -20.93
C VAL A 206 -1.05 2.92 -19.49
N LEU A 207 -1.99 3.06 -18.58
CA LEU A 207 -1.73 3.10 -17.15
C LEU A 207 -1.98 1.72 -16.57
N ASP A 208 -0.92 1.06 -16.12
CA ASP A 208 -0.99 -0.29 -15.54
C ASP A 208 -1.09 -0.21 -14.02
N MET A 209 -2.28 -0.48 -13.50
CA MET A 209 -2.59 -0.47 -12.07
C MET A 209 -2.84 -1.87 -11.48
N ARG A 210 -2.43 -2.94 -12.18
CA ARG A 210 -2.71 -4.32 -11.76
C ARG A 210 -2.13 -4.68 -10.39
N TYR A 211 -1.06 -4.03 -9.99
CA TYR A 211 -0.42 -4.24 -8.68
C TYR A 211 -0.63 -3.06 -7.72
N ASN A 212 -1.51 -2.11 -8.06
CA ASN A 212 -1.73 -0.94 -7.23
C ASN A 212 -2.41 -1.32 -5.91
N SER A 213 -1.72 -1.04 -4.81
CA SER A 213 -2.18 -1.32 -3.44
C SER A 213 -2.99 -0.19 -2.80
N GLY A 214 -3.16 0.95 -3.51
CA GLY A 214 -3.78 2.15 -2.97
C GLY A 214 -2.79 3.02 -2.19
N GLY A 215 -3.28 3.82 -1.25
CA GLY A 215 -2.53 4.74 -0.40
C GLY A 215 -3.23 6.08 -0.28
N TYR A 216 -2.48 7.19 -0.41
CA TYR A 216 -3.02 8.54 -0.21
C TYR A 216 -4.02 8.98 -1.28
N LEU A 217 -5.17 9.48 -0.82
CA LEU A 217 -6.24 9.94 -1.70
C LEU A 217 -5.81 11.16 -2.56
N TYR A 218 -4.96 12.04 -2.05
CA TYR A 218 -4.48 13.18 -2.83
C TYR A 218 -3.64 12.76 -4.04
N ILE A 219 -2.91 11.64 -3.96
CA ILE A 219 -2.18 11.07 -5.10
C ILE A 219 -3.15 10.60 -6.19
N ALA A 220 -4.27 9.97 -5.81
CA ALA A 220 -5.31 9.61 -6.76
C ALA A 220 -5.92 10.85 -7.44
N GLY A 221 -6.13 11.93 -6.68
CA GLY A 221 -6.59 13.22 -7.20
C GLY A 221 -5.59 13.85 -8.16
N THR A 222 -4.30 13.80 -7.84
CA THR A 222 -3.21 14.28 -8.70
C THR A 222 -3.21 13.53 -10.04
N LEU A 223 -3.23 12.21 -10.01
CA LEU A 223 -3.27 11.39 -11.22
C LEU A 223 -4.55 11.65 -12.04
N ALA A 224 -5.71 11.71 -11.40
CA ALA A 224 -6.96 12.02 -12.06
C ALA A 224 -6.91 13.38 -12.77
N SER A 225 -6.29 14.39 -12.15
CA SER A 225 -6.12 15.71 -12.74
C SER A 225 -5.20 15.69 -13.97
N MET A 226 -4.15 14.88 -13.96
CA MET A 226 -3.24 14.72 -15.11
C MET A 226 -3.93 14.02 -16.30
N LEU A 227 -4.89 13.13 -16.04
CA LEU A 227 -5.64 12.40 -17.07
C LEU A 227 -6.86 13.17 -17.59
N THR A 228 -7.29 14.21 -16.87
CA THR A 228 -8.51 14.94 -17.20
C THR A 228 -8.20 16.15 -18.09
N PRO A 229 -8.91 16.34 -19.20
CA PRO A 229 -8.73 17.51 -20.05
C PRO A 229 -8.97 18.82 -19.30
N SER A 230 -8.14 19.85 -19.57
CA SER A 230 -8.22 21.16 -18.93
C SER A 230 -9.62 21.82 -18.93
N PRO A 231 -10.41 21.74 -20.02
CA PRO A 231 -11.78 22.29 -20.00
C PRO A 231 -12.70 21.59 -18.99
N THR A 232 -12.53 20.28 -18.79
CA THR A 232 -13.29 19.51 -17.80
C THR A 232 -12.88 19.91 -16.37
N LEU A 233 -11.60 20.07 -16.11
CA LEU A 233 -11.10 20.54 -14.80
C LEU A 233 -11.63 21.95 -14.48
N ALA A 234 -11.72 22.83 -15.46
CA ALA A 234 -12.23 24.19 -15.27
C ALA A 234 -13.71 24.23 -14.89
N THR A 235 -14.51 23.28 -15.38
CA THR A 235 -15.96 23.22 -15.15
C THR A 235 -16.38 22.27 -14.05
N SER A 236 -15.58 21.26 -13.76
CA SER A 236 -15.87 20.20 -12.77
C SER A 236 -14.59 19.81 -12.00
N PRO A 237 -14.06 20.71 -11.15
CA PRO A 237 -12.76 20.51 -10.48
C PRO A 237 -12.79 19.50 -9.33
N VAL A 238 -13.98 19.03 -8.93
CA VAL A 238 -14.12 18.14 -7.77
C VAL A 238 -13.93 16.69 -8.20
N PHE A 239 -12.81 16.09 -7.84
CA PHE A 239 -12.54 14.66 -8.03
C PHE A 239 -13.25 13.79 -6.98
N VAL A 240 -13.21 14.20 -5.71
CA VAL A 240 -13.77 13.45 -4.59
C VAL A 240 -14.27 14.40 -3.51
N ARG A 241 -15.32 13.99 -2.81
CA ARG A 241 -15.83 14.69 -1.64
C ARG A 241 -15.86 13.71 -0.46
N LEU A 242 -15.15 14.04 0.60
CA LEU A 242 -15.21 13.29 1.85
C LEU A 242 -16.48 13.70 2.61
N GLN A 243 -17.26 12.71 3.03
CA GLN A 243 -18.45 12.92 3.84
C GLN A 243 -18.22 12.33 5.23
N PRO A 244 -17.97 13.15 6.24
CA PRO A 244 -17.79 12.69 7.61
C PRO A 244 -19.12 12.29 8.23
N ASN A 245 -19.07 11.62 9.40
CA ASN A 245 -20.25 11.39 10.22
C ASN A 245 -20.83 12.72 10.75
N ALA A 246 -22.06 12.68 11.31
CA ALA A 246 -22.75 13.89 11.77
C ALA A 246 -21.99 14.63 12.88
N LYS A 247 -21.27 13.93 13.77
CA LYS A 247 -20.50 14.55 14.86
C LYS A 247 -19.30 15.31 14.31
N LEU A 248 -18.56 14.69 13.39
CA LEU A 248 -17.38 15.31 12.79
C LEU A 248 -17.77 16.46 11.85
N ALA A 249 -18.91 16.36 11.15
CA ALA A 249 -19.41 17.41 10.28
C ALA A 249 -19.69 18.72 11.03
N THR A 250 -20.11 18.64 12.29
CA THR A 250 -20.37 19.84 13.13
C THR A 250 -19.10 20.51 13.64
N SER A 251 -17.96 19.81 13.67
CA SER A 251 -16.67 20.38 14.12
C SER A 251 -15.93 21.16 13.01
N TYR A 252 -16.38 21.07 11.76
CA TYR A 252 -15.83 21.81 10.62
C TYR A 252 -16.69 22.98 10.13
N GLN A 253 -17.76 23.33 10.86
CA GLN A 253 -18.57 24.53 10.67
C GLN A 253 -18.08 25.64 11.60
#